data_12d827666448fcc7b7f2d21628f95ca5
#
_entry.id   12d827666448fcc7b7f2d21628f95ca5
#
_cell.length_a   1.000
_cell.length_b   1.000
_cell.length_c   1.000
_cell.angle_alpha   90.00
_cell.angle_beta   90.00
_cell.angle_gamma   90.00
#
_symmetry.space_group_name_H-M   'P 1'
#
loop_
_entity.id
_entity.type
_entity.pdbx_description
1 polymer ?
#
loop_
_entity_poly.entity_id
_entity_poly.type
_entity_poly.pdbx_seq_one_letter_code
_entity_poly.pdbx_strand_id
1 'polypeptide(L)'
;MINKLLYIFLILILNIMTSSSTYAAEVFNFDVTEVEIIEEGNKFLGKNGGTATSNDGTVIKANNFEYDKLKNILIATGDVKIDDKKENIIITSQKVTYFKNK
;
A
#
# COMPACT_ATOMS: atom_id res chain seq x y z
N MET A 1 47.01 -1.95 -19.06
CA MET A 1 46.19 -2.99 -19.63
C MET A 1 45.29 -3.65 -18.62
N ILE A 2 45.87 -4.08 -17.52
CA ILE A 2 45.07 -4.69 -16.47
C ILE A 2 44.06 -3.69 -15.91
N ASN A 3 44.41 -2.43 -15.89
CA ASN A 3 43.55 -1.41 -15.34
C ASN A 3 42.25 -1.23 -16.13
N LYS A 4 42.32 -1.45 -17.43
CA LYS A 4 41.10 -1.31 -18.24
C LYS A 4 40.11 -2.42 -17.92
N LEU A 5 40.60 -3.61 -17.72
CA LEU A 5 39.75 -4.72 -17.35
C LEU A 5 39.13 -4.49 -15.97
N LEU A 6 39.90 -3.92 -15.09
CA LEU A 6 39.38 -3.61 -13.77
C LEU A 6 38.25 -2.57 -13.82
N TYR A 7 38.44 -1.58 -14.68
CA TYR A 7 37.40 -0.55 -14.85
C TYR A 7 36.12 -1.12 -15.40
N ILE A 8 36.21 -1.99 -16.37
CA ILE A 8 35.02 -2.61 -16.94
C ILE A 8 34.31 -3.45 -15.93
N PHE A 9 35.07 -4.18 -15.12
CA PHE A 9 34.51 -5.02 -14.07
C PHE A 9 33.82 -4.17 -13.01
N LEU A 10 34.41 -3.04 -12.66
CA LEU A 10 33.82 -2.15 -11.67
C LEU A 10 32.53 -1.53 -12.18
N ILE A 11 32.49 -1.16 -13.44
CA ILE A 11 31.29 -0.58 -14.03
C ILE A 11 30.16 -1.61 -14.07
N LEU A 12 30.49 -2.85 -14.33
CA LEU A 12 29.50 -3.91 -14.33
C LEU A 12 28.91 -4.13 -12.94
N ILE A 13 29.74 -4.11 -11.93
CA ILE A 13 29.26 -4.24 -10.57
C ILE A 13 28.37 -3.08 -10.18
N LEU A 14 28.73 -1.90 -10.59
CA LEU A 14 27.92 -0.72 -10.32
C LEU A 14 26.54 -0.84 -10.95
N ASN A 15 26.47 -1.34 -12.15
CA ASN A 15 25.20 -1.53 -12.83
C ASN A 15 24.31 -2.50 -12.11
N ILE A 16 24.87 -3.56 -11.57
CA ILE A 16 24.09 -4.53 -10.82
C ILE A 16 23.53 -3.89 -9.57
N MET A 17 24.30 -3.05 -8.90
CA MET A 17 23.84 -2.42 -7.68
C MET A 17 22.75 -1.40 -7.92
N THR A 18 22.76 -0.76 -9.08
CA THR A 18 21.74 0.23 -9.38
C THR A 18 20.45 -0.38 -9.88
N SER A 19 20.45 -1.65 -10.16
CA SER A 19 19.25 -2.30 -10.64
C SER A 19 18.36 -2.78 -9.51
N SER A 20 18.54 -2.27 -8.33
CA SER A 20 17.66 -2.64 -7.23
C SER A 20 16.28 -2.11 -7.54
N SER A 21 15.39 -3.01 -7.77
CA SER A 21 14.04 -2.62 -8.05
C SER A 21 13.37 -2.24 -6.77
N THR A 22 12.80 -1.11 -6.79
CA THR A 22 11.97 -0.72 -5.69
C THR A 22 10.60 -1.21 -6.01
N TYR A 23 10.09 -2.05 -5.21
CA TYR A 23 8.71 -2.41 -5.32
C TYR A 23 7.93 -1.46 -4.49
N ALA A 24 7.08 -0.78 -5.08
CA ALA A 24 6.08 -0.06 -4.37
C ALA A 24 5.08 -1.06 -3.88
N ALA A 25 5.48 -1.83 -2.98
CA ALA A 25 4.57 -2.78 -2.41
C ALA A 25 3.53 -2.10 -1.58
N GLU A 26 3.71 -0.86 -1.28
CA GLU A 26 2.82 -0.21 -0.44
C GLU A 26 1.55 0.10 -1.11
N VAL A 27 0.47 -0.10 -0.51
CA VAL A 27 -0.79 -0.02 -1.15
C VAL A 27 -1.73 1.00 -0.55
N PHE A 28 -1.65 1.20 0.76
CA PHE A 28 -2.55 2.14 1.40
C PHE A 28 -1.81 3.04 2.35
N ASN A 29 -2.21 4.30 2.36
CA ASN A 29 -1.78 5.26 3.35
C ASN A 29 -2.98 5.51 4.26
N PHE A 30 -2.83 5.22 5.55
CA PHE A 30 -3.92 5.31 6.50
C PHE A 30 -3.81 6.57 7.34
N ASP A 31 -4.93 7.25 7.48
CA ASP A 31 -5.06 8.39 8.39
C ASP A 31 -6.29 8.10 9.24
N VAL A 32 -6.09 7.48 10.39
CA VAL A 32 -7.16 7.02 11.24
C VAL A 32 -6.96 7.52 12.65
N THR A 33 -8.06 7.59 13.40
CA THR A 33 -8.03 8.15 14.75
C THR A 33 -7.32 7.22 15.72
N GLU A 34 -7.52 5.92 15.59
CA GLU A 34 -6.96 4.95 16.50
C GLU A 34 -6.39 3.79 15.72
N VAL A 35 -5.19 3.34 16.08
CA VAL A 35 -4.50 2.27 15.35
C VAL A 35 -4.13 1.16 16.31
N GLU A 36 -4.35 -0.06 15.89
CA GLU A 36 -3.90 -1.24 16.60
C GLU A 36 -3.23 -2.16 15.59
N ILE A 37 -2.02 -2.64 15.93
CA ILE A 37 -1.29 -3.54 15.06
C ILE A 37 -1.18 -4.89 15.75
N ILE A 38 -1.63 -5.93 15.10
CA ILE A 38 -1.67 -7.27 15.67
C ILE A 38 -1.03 -8.27 14.73
N GLU A 39 -0.95 -9.52 15.16
CA GLU A 39 -0.37 -10.63 14.41
C GLU A 39 1.03 -10.29 13.93
N GLU A 40 1.86 -9.82 14.87
CA GLU A 40 3.27 -9.54 14.62
C GLU A 40 3.48 -8.54 13.48
N GLY A 41 2.57 -7.57 13.39
CA GLY A 41 2.69 -6.54 12.38
C GLY A 41 2.01 -6.85 11.07
N ASN A 42 1.39 -8.00 10.95
CA ASN A 42 0.77 -8.39 9.68
C ASN A 42 -0.65 -7.91 9.53
N LYS A 43 -1.27 -7.47 10.60
CA LYS A 43 -2.64 -6.97 10.53
C LYS A 43 -2.74 -5.60 11.19
N PHE A 44 -3.36 -4.68 10.48
CA PHE A 44 -3.56 -3.31 10.92
C PHE A 44 -5.04 -3.08 11.14
N LEU A 45 -5.40 -2.54 12.30
CA LEU A 45 -6.78 -2.18 12.61
C LEU A 45 -6.86 -0.69 12.82
N GLY A 46 -7.74 -0.03 12.07
CA GLY A 46 -8.01 1.39 12.24
C GLY A 46 -9.41 1.54 12.80
N LYS A 47 -9.55 2.38 13.82
CA LYS A 47 -10.81 2.53 14.51
C LYS A 47 -11.17 4.00 14.70
N ASN A 48 -12.46 4.23 14.94
CA ASN A 48 -12.99 5.55 15.26
C ASN A 48 -12.85 6.56 14.14
N GLY A 49 -12.94 6.06 12.91
CA GLY A 49 -13.01 6.95 11.75
C GLY A 49 -11.68 7.25 11.14
N GLY A 50 -11.69 7.45 9.84
CA GLY A 50 -10.50 7.83 9.11
C GLY A 50 -10.61 7.54 7.64
N THR A 51 -9.47 7.59 6.97
CA THR A 51 -9.37 7.35 5.54
C THR A 51 -8.22 6.43 5.22
N ALA A 52 -8.38 5.68 4.14
CA ALA A 52 -7.31 4.90 3.54
C ALA A 52 -7.18 5.35 2.10
N THR A 53 -5.98 5.75 1.70
CA THR A 53 -5.74 6.24 0.35
C THR A 53 -4.79 5.29 -0.34
N SER A 54 -5.17 4.85 -1.52
CA SER A 54 -4.33 3.93 -2.28
C SER A 54 -3.38 4.71 -3.20
N ASN A 55 -2.44 4.00 -3.79
CA ASN A 55 -1.46 4.61 -4.67
C ASN A 55 -2.08 5.22 -5.91
N ASP A 56 -3.21 4.69 -6.35
CA ASP A 56 -3.86 5.19 -7.55
C ASP A 56 -4.83 6.34 -7.28
N GLY A 57 -4.87 6.82 -6.05
CA GLY A 57 -5.70 7.98 -5.72
C GLY A 57 -7.09 7.66 -5.21
N THR A 58 -7.42 6.40 -5.04
CA THR A 58 -8.70 6.03 -4.46
C THR A 58 -8.69 6.33 -2.98
N VAL A 59 -9.71 7.02 -2.49
CA VAL A 59 -9.84 7.36 -1.08
C VAL A 59 -11.03 6.61 -0.50
N ILE A 60 -10.78 5.87 0.57
CA ILE A 60 -11.81 5.12 1.27
C ILE A 60 -12.00 5.71 2.65
N LYS A 61 -13.20 6.17 2.94
CA LYS A 61 -13.54 6.73 4.23
C LYS A 61 -14.46 5.76 4.94
N ALA A 62 -14.19 5.47 6.21
CA ALA A 62 -14.99 4.52 6.96
C ALA A 62 -14.79 4.72 8.46
N ASN A 63 -15.63 4.08 9.25
CA ASN A 63 -15.46 4.12 10.70
C ASN A 63 -14.39 3.16 11.15
N ASN A 64 -14.25 2.03 10.49
CA ASN A 64 -13.26 1.02 10.87
C ASN A 64 -12.58 0.45 9.65
N PHE A 65 -11.31 0.08 9.83
CA PHE A 65 -10.52 -0.57 8.79
C PHE A 65 -9.81 -1.77 9.35
N GLU A 66 -9.71 -2.82 8.55
CA GLU A 66 -8.88 -3.97 8.87
C GLU A 66 -8.07 -4.29 7.62
N TYR A 67 -6.75 -4.23 7.73
CA TYR A 67 -5.88 -4.50 6.60
C TYR A 67 -4.97 -5.66 6.92
N ASP A 68 -5.05 -6.70 6.09
CA ASP A 68 -4.22 -7.88 6.20
C ASP A 68 -3.08 -7.76 5.19
N LYS A 69 -1.87 -7.56 5.68
CA LYS A 69 -0.72 -7.35 4.81
C LYS A 69 -0.34 -8.60 4.03
N LEU A 70 -0.51 -9.75 4.63
CA LEU A 70 -0.13 -10.98 3.96
C LEU A 70 -1.07 -11.32 2.82
N LYS A 71 -2.35 -11.10 3.03
CA LYS A 71 -3.34 -11.38 1.99
C LYS A 71 -3.62 -10.19 1.09
N ASN A 72 -3.15 -9.02 1.50
CA ASN A 72 -3.36 -7.78 0.74
C ASN A 72 -4.85 -7.47 0.57
N ILE A 73 -5.57 -7.57 1.67
CA ILE A 73 -7.02 -7.35 1.69
C ILE A 73 -7.33 -6.27 2.71
N LEU A 74 -8.11 -5.30 2.27
CA LEU A 74 -8.60 -4.23 3.14
C LEU A 74 -10.10 -4.38 3.30
N ILE A 75 -10.56 -4.39 4.56
CA ILE A 75 -11.98 -4.42 4.87
C ILE A 75 -12.32 -3.11 5.58
N ALA A 76 -13.26 -2.38 5.02
CA ALA A 76 -13.75 -1.15 5.61
C ALA A 76 -15.18 -1.35 6.03
N THR A 77 -15.53 -0.88 7.24
CA THR A 77 -16.87 -1.03 7.77
C THR A 77 -17.35 0.25 8.42
N GLY A 78 -18.65 0.46 8.37
CA GLY A 78 -19.33 1.60 8.98
C GLY A 78 -19.27 2.84 8.12
N ASP A 79 -20.41 3.18 7.49
CA ASP A 79 -20.54 4.37 6.65
C ASP A 79 -19.39 4.52 5.67
N VAL A 80 -19.16 3.49 4.90
CA VAL A 80 -18.04 3.47 3.96
C VAL A 80 -18.35 4.31 2.75
N LYS A 81 -17.40 5.15 2.37
CA LYS A 81 -17.48 5.94 1.15
C LYS A 81 -16.19 5.78 0.38
N ILE A 82 -16.29 5.32 -0.85
CA ILE A 82 -15.15 5.18 -1.74
C ILE A 82 -15.23 6.26 -2.79
N ASP A 83 -14.18 7.05 -2.89
CA ASP A 83 -14.06 8.09 -3.89
C ASP A 83 -12.95 7.71 -4.84
N ASP A 84 -13.32 7.22 -6.01
CA ASP A 84 -12.37 6.82 -7.04
C ASP A 84 -12.24 7.99 -8.01
N LYS A 85 -11.20 8.77 -7.83
CA LYS A 85 -11.03 9.97 -8.63
C LYS A 85 -10.63 9.66 -10.05
N LYS A 86 -10.02 8.52 -10.27
CA LYS A 86 -9.59 8.12 -11.59
C LYS A 86 -10.80 7.82 -12.48
N GLU A 87 -11.77 7.09 -11.92
CA GLU A 87 -12.98 6.74 -12.65
C GLU A 87 -14.11 7.73 -12.41
N ASN A 88 -13.91 8.67 -11.48
CA ASN A 88 -14.91 9.66 -11.13
C ASN A 88 -16.19 9.01 -10.61
N ILE A 89 -16.03 8.03 -9.72
CA ILE A 89 -17.13 7.27 -9.16
C ILE A 89 -17.10 7.38 -7.65
N ILE A 90 -18.26 7.51 -7.04
CA ILE A 90 -18.41 7.51 -5.61
C ILE A 90 -19.33 6.35 -5.24
N ILE A 91 -18.85 5.49 -4.33
CA ILE A 91 -19.58 4.33 -3.86
C ILE A 91 -19.78 4.45 -2.36
N THR A 92 -21.00 4.21 -1.89
CA THR A 92 -21.27 4.19 -0.45
C THR A 92 -21.81 2.81 -0.07
N SER A 93 -21.44 2.36 1.12
CA SER A 93 -21.82 1.04 1.60
C SER A 93 -21.60 0.97 3.10
N GLN A 94 -22.09 -0.09 3.73
CA GLN A 94 -21.81 -0.33 5.14
C GLN A 94 -20.58 -1.21 5.32
N LYS A 95 -20.19 -1.94 4.29
CA LYS A 95 -18.99 -2.77 4.34
C LYS A 95 -18.45 -2.94 2.94
N VAL A 96 -17.13 -2.79 2.81
CA VAL A 96 -16.43 -2.96 1.54
C VAL A 96 -15.21 -3.81 1.78
N THR A 97 -15.00 -4.79 0.92
CA THR A 97 -13.78 -5.58 0.92
C THR A 97 -13.02 -5.24 -0.36
N TYR A 98 -11.80 -4.80 -0.19
CA TYR A 98 -10.97 -4.36 -1.30
C TYR A 98 -9.79 -5.32 -1.43
N PHE A 99 -9.71 -5.98 -2.57
CA PHE A 99 -8.62 -6.91 -2.84
C PHE A 99 -7.56 -6.19 -3.66
N LYS A 100 -6.42 -5.97 -3.03
CA LYS A 100 -5.33 -5.28 -3.71
C LYS A 100 -4.26 -6.29 -3.99
N ASN A 101 -4.44 -7.09 -5.00
CA ASN A 101 -3.47 -8.12 -5.24
C ASN A 101 -2.63 -7.78 -6.43
N LYS A 102 -1.45 -8.27 -6.44
CA LYS A 102 -0.45 -8.14 -7.48
C LYS A 102 -0.11 -6.73 -7.75
#